data_9649ad09b6b75ab4c276ef8e4a5b367f
#
_entry.id   9649ad09b6b75ab4c276ef8e4a5b367f
#
_cell.length_a   1.000
_cell.length_b   1.000
_cell.length_c   1.000
_cell.angle_alpha   90.00
_cell.angle_beta   90.00
_cell.angle_gamma   90.00
#
_symmetry.space_group_name_H-M   'P 1'
#
loop_
_entity.id
_entity.type
_entity.pdbx_description
1 polymer ?
#
loop_
_entity_poly.entity_id
_entity_poly.type
_entity_poly.pdbx_seq_one_letter_code
_entity_poly.pdbx_strand_id
1 'polypeptide(L)'
;MYIEGVGEVEVIRKRISRMYIHVGRGRHVFVTAPRTCSEDLIRRFLTEKKDWILATLEKTPEAVEYEYTDGEEHILLGKKVTLHVAGGASNACTLNGRDVMITVRSSRTSVRKIYEEWSRDMLRRIVVMYIKKWAETMGVFPGDITIRKMKGRWGSCNVKTGELCFALDLITKDG
;
A
#
# COMPACT_ATOMS: atom_id res chain seq x y z
N MET A 1 2.80 19.55 -8.57
CA MET A 1 2.45 20.98 -8.30
C MET A 1 2.98 21.31 -6.91
N TYR A 2 3.81 22.32 -6.80
CA TYR A 2 4.34 22.75 -5.50
C TYR A 2 3.38 23.72 -4.80
N ILE A 3 3.11 23.46 -3.50
CA ILE A 3 2.31 24.31 -2.61
C ILE A 3 3.17 24.69 -1.40
N GLU A 4 3.30 25.97 -1.16
CA GLU A 4 4.13 26.51 -0.07
C GLU A 4 3.68 25.97 1.30
N GLY A 5 4.63 25.38 2.04
CA GLY A 5 4.40 24.75 3.34
C GLY A 5 3.82 23.33 3.29
N VAL A 6 3.34 22.84 2.14
CA VAL A 6 2.88 21.47 1.94
C VAL A 6 3.92 20.64 1.17
N GLY A 7 4.63 21.28 0.21
CA GLY A 7 5.56 20.61 -0.67
C GLY A 7 4.92 20.18 -2.00
N GLU A 8 5.42 19.10 -2.57
CA GLU A 8 4.92 18.58 -3.85
C GLU A 8 3.59 17.83 -3.69
N VAL A 9 2.60 18.24 -4.52
CA VAL A 9 1.28 17.60 -4.62
C VAL A 9 1.12 17.02 -6.02
N GLU A 10 0.88 15.70 -6.10
CA GLU A 10 0.57 15.02 -7.36
C GLU A 10 -0.86 15.40 -7.82
N VAL A 11 -1.02 15.84 -9.07
CA VAL A 11 -2.33 16.17 -9.64
C VAL A 11 -2.79 15.06 -10.58
N ILE A 12 -3.89 14.38 -10.20
CA ILE A 12 -4.48 13.29 -10.97
C ILE A 12 -5.80 13.77 -11.59
N ARG A 13 -5.84 13.85 -12.92
CA ARG A 13 -7.03 14.29 -13.65
C ARG A 13 -7.94 13.10 -13.97
N LYS A 14 -9.22 13.19 -13.56
CA LYS A 14 -10.22 12.12 -13.75
C LYS A 14 -11.53 12.66 -14.33
N ARG A 15 -12.39 11.76 -14.81
CA ARG A 15 -13.79 12.07 -15.17
C ARG A 15 -14.65 12.12 -13.90
N ILE A 16 -14.56 13.20 -13.16
CA ILE A 16 -15.28 13.48 -11.91
C ILE A 16 -15.76 14.92 -11.92
N SER A 17 -16.74 15.26 -11.08
CA SER A 17 -17.31 16.61 -10.99
C SER A 17 -16.74 17.44 -9.83
N ARG A 18 -16.04 16.82 -8.89
CA ARG A 18 -15.50 17.49 -7.69
C ARG A 18 -14.01 17.19 -7.51
N MET A 19 -13.31 18.08 -6.82
CA MET A 19 -11.94 17.85 -6.41
C MET A 19 -11.89 17.15 -5.04
N TYR A 20 -10.90 16.26 -4.88
CA TYR A 20 -10.65 15.58 -3.60
C TYR A 20 -9.16 15.59 -3.32
N ILE A 21 -8.80 15.99 -2.09
CA ILE A 21 -7.43 15.92 -1.58
C ILE A 21 -7.28 14.59 -0.85
N HIS A 22 -6.16 13.95 -1.06
CA HIS A 22 -5.80 12.70 -0.43
C HIS A 22 -4.43 12.83 0.20
N VAL A 23 -4.31 12.47 1.46
CA VAL A 23 -3.04 12.24 2.13
C VAL A 23 -2.88 10.73 2.25
N GLY A 24 -2.02 10.18 1.42
CA GLY A 24 -1.74 8.75 1.37
C GLY A 24 -0.66 8.34 2.38
N ARG A 25 -0.39 7.05 2.42
CA ARG A 25 0.69 6.49 3.25
C ARG A 25 2.03 7.08 2.85
N GLY A 26 2.92 7.25 3.82
CA GLY A 26 4.21 7.87 3.59
C GLY A 26 4.11 9.37 3.31
N ARG A 27 3.06 10.03 3.81
CA ARG A 27 2.86 11.48 3.69
C ARG A 27 2.73 11.97 2.23
N HIS A 28 2.39 11.07 1.30
CA HIS A 28 2.20 11.43 -0.10
C HIS A 28 0.88 12.17 -0.28
N VAL A 29 0.94 13.43 -0.70
CA VAL A 29 -0.23 14.27 -0.97
C VAL A 29 -0.56 14.23 -2.46
N PHE A 30 -1.82 13.92 -2.78
CA PHE A 30 -2.30 14.05 -4.16
C PHE A 30 -3.72 14.59 -4.21
N VAL A 31 -4.04 15.30 -5.29
CA VAL A 31 -5.39 15.80 -5.56
C VAL A 31 -5.96 15.12 -6.80
N THR A 32 -7.21 14.64 -6.70
CA THR A 32 -7.97 14.23 -7.87
C THR A 32 -8.87 15.38 -8.30
N ALA A 33 -8.76 15.77 -9.57
CA ALA A 33 -9.49 16.92 -10.13
C ALA A 33 -10.19 16.55 -11.46
N PRO A 34 -11.29 17.24 -11.80
CA PRO A 34 -11.90 17.13 -13.13
C PRO A 34 -10.88 17.44 -14.25
N ARG A 35 -11.04 16.78 -15.40
CA ARG A 35 -10.15 17.03 -16.55
C ARG A 35 -10.20 18.48 -17.05
N THR A 36 -11.33 19.17 -16.88
CA THR A 36 -11.58 20.54 -17.29
C THR A 36 -11.15 21.59 -16.28
N CYS A 37 -10.69 21.18 -15.10
CA CYS A 37 -10.30 22.10 -14.04
C CYS A 37 -8.97 22.79 -14.36
N SER A 38 -8.92 24.13 -14.22
CA SER A 38 -7.68 24.87 -14.42
C SER A 38 -6.67 24.62 -13.30
N GLU A 39 -5.39 24.83 -13.56
CA GLU A 39 -4.35 24.68 -12.53
C GLU A 39 -4.50 25.71 -11.41
N ASP A 40 -4.91 26.93 -11.75
CA ASP A 40 -5.14 27.98 -10.76
C ASP A 40 -6.26 27.63 -9.78
N LEU A 41 -7.32 27.00 -10.28
CA LEU A 41 -8.41 26.56 -9.41
C LEU A 41 -7.96 25.42 -8.49
N ILE A 42 -7.15 24.48 -8.99
CA ILE A 42 -6.57 23.41 -8.16
C ILE A 42 -5.63 24.02 -7.13
N ARG A 43 -4.79 24.97 -7.49
CA ARG A 43 -3.86 25.66 -6.60
C ARG A 43 -4.61 26.39 -5.48
N ARG A 44 -5.64 27.18 -5.81
CA ARG A 44 -6.49 27.85 -4.81
C ARG A 44 -7.12 26.85 -3.83
N PHE A 45 -7.69 25.78 -4.34
CA PHE A 45 -8.30 24.73 -3.53
C PHE A 45 -7.30 24.09 -2.57
N LEU A 46 -6.08 23.79 -3.03
CA LEU A 46 -5.02 23.24 -2.17
C LEU A 46 -4.56 24.25 -1.12
N THR A 47 -4.44 25.52 -1.49
CA THR A 47 -4.07 26.61 -0.57
C THR A 47 -5.14 26.82 0.51
N GLU A 48 -6.42 26.84 0.14
CA GLU A 48 -7.54 26.95 1.10
C GLU A 48 -7.60 25.78 2.09
N LYS A 49 -7.13 24.60 1.67
CA LYS A 49 -7.12 23.38 2.51
C LYS A 49 -5.76 23.08 3.13
N LYS A 50 -4.82 24.02 3.07
CA LYS A 50 -3.45 23.86 3.56
C LYS A 50 -3.40 23.37 5.00
N ASP A 51 -4.13 24.04 5.91
CA ASP A 51 -4.09 23.70 7.33
C ASP A 51 -4.62 22.29 7.60
N TRP A 52 -5.67 21.88 6.88
CA TRP A 52 -6.18 20.52 6.96
C TRP A 52 -5.16 19.49 6.44
N ILE A 53 -4.46 19.81 5.34
CA ILE A 53 -3.41 18.96 4.79
C ILE A 53 -2.29 18.78 5.83
N LEU A 54 -1.81 19.88 6.41
CA LEU A 54 -0.73 19.84 7.39
C LEU A 54 -1.12 19.06 8.65
N ALA A 55 -2.30 19.33 9.21
CA ALA A 55 -2.81 18.57 10.36
C ALA A 55 -3.00 17.07 10.06
N THR A 56 -3.30 16.73 8.80
CA THR A 56 -3.40 15.32 8.38
C THR A 56 -2.02 14.69 8.19
N LEU A 57 -1.06 15.44 7.63
CA LEU A 57 0.33 15.01 7.48
C LEU A 57 1.00 14.71 8.81
N GLU A 58 0.75 15.53 9.86
CA GLU A 58 1.27 15.29 11.20
C GLU A 58 0.81 13.96 11.80
N LYS A 59 -0.43 13.55 11.50
CA LYS A 59 -1.01 12.28 11.96
C LYS A 59 -0.63 11.09 11.08
N THR A 60 -0.07 11.36 9.90
CA THR A 60 0.29 10.32 8.93
C THR A 60 1.75 9.94 9.13
N PRO A 61 2.05 8.67 9.47
CA PRO A 61 3.43 8.23 9.61
C PRO A 61 4.19 8.33 8.27
N GLU A 62 5.47 8.62 8.37
CA GLU A 62 6.36 8.62 7.21
C GLU A 62 6.45 7.24 6.57
N ALA A 63 6.78 7.20 5.29
CA ALA A 63 7.08 5.94 4.64
C ALA A 63 8.38 5.39 5.20
N VAL A 64 8.36 4.17 5.65
CA VAL A 64 9.60 3.43 5.88
C VAL A 64 10.06 2.92 4.52
N GLU A 65 11.18 3.44 4.05
CA GLU A 65 11.86 2.89 2.87
C GLU A 65 12.77 1.77 3.31
N TYR A 66 12.54 0.59 2.76
CA TYR A 66 13.33 -0.61 3.02
C TYR A 66 14.32 -0.85 1.88
N GLU A 67 15.56 -1.17 2.23
CA GLU A 67 16.61 -1.52 1.28
C GLU A 67 16.62 -3.02 0.94
N TYR A 68 15.97 -3.83 1.77
CA TYR A 68 15.87 -5.30 1.64
C TYR A 68 17.24 -5.99 1.74
N THR A 69 18.07 -5.52 2.68
CA THR A 69 19.40 -6.05 2.97
C THR A 69 19.39 -7.07 4.10
N ASP A 70 20.44 -7.84 4.21
CA ASP A 70 20.64 -8.79 5.30
C ASP A 70 20.71 -8.07 6.67
N GLY A 71 20.00 -8.59 7.66
CA GLY A 71 19.88 -7.99 9.00
C GLY A 71 18.86 -6.86 9.13
N GLU A 72 18.19 -6.43 8.03
CA GLU A 72 17.22 -5.34 8.08
C GLU A 72 15.95 -5.74 8.80
N GLU A 73 15.45 -4.87 9.70
CA GLU A 73 14.17 -5.06 10.38
C GLU A 73 13.00 -4.62 9.51
N HIS A 74 12.01 -5.47 9.38
CA HIS A 74 10.74 -5.19 8.70
C HIS A 74 9.55 -5.36 9.64
N ILE A 75 8.39 -4.81 9.27
CA ILE A 75 7.13 -5.09 9.95
C ILE A 75 6.33 -6.10 9.15
N LEU A 76 5.98 -7.21 9.78
CA LEU A 76 5.16 -8.28 9.21
C LEU A 76 4.06 -8.66 10.22
N LEU A 77 2.80 -8.57 9.82
CA LEU A 77 1.64 -8.86 10.68
C LEU A 77 1.72 -8.14 12.04
N GLY A 78 2.05 -6.85 12.03
CA GLY A 78 2.19 -6.01 13.23
C GLY A 78 3.44 -6.27 14.08
N LYS A 79 4.29 -7.24 13.70
CA LYS A 79 5.47 -7.64 14.46
C LYS A 79 6.76 -7.28 13.71
N LYS A 80 7.80 -6.95 14.45
CA LYS A 80 9.15 -6.82 13.90
C LYS A 80 9.69 -8.20 13.52
N VAL A 81 10.22 -8.29 12.32
CA VAL A 81 10.93 -9.47 11.79
C VAL A 81 12.27 -9.02 11.21
N THR A 82 13.27 -9.88 11.24
CA THR A 82 14.59 -9.64 10.67
C THR A 82 14.72 -10.39 9.35
N LEU A 83 15.24 -9.73 8.32
CA LEU A 83 15.56 -10.38 7.05
C LEU A 83 16.93 -11.03 7.13
N HIS A 84 17.03 -12.25 6.62
CA HIS A 84 18.28 -12.97 6.40
C HIS A 84 18.40 -13.31 4.91
N VAL A 85 19.39 -12.73 4.24
CA VAL A 85 19.58 -12.86 2.80
C VAL A 85 20.80 -13.70 2.49
N ALA A 86 20.63 -14.81 1.80
CA ALA A 86 21.72 -15.71 1.43
C ALA A 86 21.62 -16.17 -0.04
N GLY A 87 22.76 -16.55 -0.61
CA GLY A 87 22.79 -17.22 -1.90
C GLY A 87 22.22 -18.64 -1.79
N GLY A 88 21.53 -19.11 -2.83
CA GLY A 88 20.96 -20.45 -2.87
C GLY A 88 20.69 -20.97 -4.27
N ALA A 89 20.27 -22.24 -4.38
CA ALA A 89 19.98 -22.89 -5.65
C ALA A 89 18.70 -22.33 -6.33
N SER A 90 17.79 -21.75 -5.55
CA SER A 90 16.54 -21.18 -6.02
C SER A 90 16.18 -19.91 -5.25
N ASN A 91 15.29 -19.09 -5.83
CA ASN A 91 14.70 -17.99 -5.13
C ASN A 91 13.61 -18.51 -4.19
N ALA A 92 13.70 -18.22 -2.90
CA ALA A 92 12.69 -18.58 -1.91
C ALA A 92 12.62 -17.54 -0.80
N CYS A 93 11.46 -17.48 -0.14
CA CYS A 93 11.25 -16.67 1.06
C CYS A 93 10.41 -17.48 2.05
N THR A 94 10.88 -17.61 3.29
CA THR A 94 10.19 -18.34 4.36
C THR A 94 10.26 -17.59 5.66
N LEU A 95 9.27 -17.77 6.52
CA LEU A 95 9.23 -17.20 7.88
C LEU A 95 9.51 -18.31 8.89
N ASN A 96 10.48 -18.09 9.77
CA ASN A 96 10.78 -18.95 10.90
C ASN A 96 10.79 -18.10 12.18
N GLY A 97 9.70 -18.14 12.93
CA GLY A 97 9.52 -17.29 14.10
C GLY A 97 9.50 -15.81 13.74
N ARG A 98 10.60 -15.09 14.02
CA ARG A 98 10.79 -13.67 13.67
C ARG A 98 11.83 -13.46 12.56
N ASP A 99 12.36 -14.53 12.02
CA ASP A 99 13.38 -14.49 10.99
C ASP A 99 12.75 -14.79 9.62
N VAL A 100 12.90 -13.88 8.68
CA VAL A 100 12.50 -14.06 7.28
C VAL A 100 13.72 -14.47 6.49
N MET A 101 13.79 -15.73 6.12
CA MET A 101 14.91 -16.29 5.34
C MET A 101 14.63 -16.11 3.85
N ILE A 102 15.50 -15.39 3.15
CA ILE A 102 15.41 -15.15 1.72
C ILE A 102 16.63 -15.75 1.04
N THR A 103 16.40 -16.68 0.11
CA THR A 103 17.45 -17.18 -0.74
C THR A 103 17.34 -16.58 -2.14
N VAL A 104 18.49 -16.20 -2.70
CA VAL A 104 18.60 -15.66 -4.05
C VAL A 104 19.48 -16.56 -4.92
N ARG A 105 18.97 -16.94 -6.08
CA ARG A 105 19.73 -17.78 -7.03
C ARG A 105 20.84 -17.01 -7.75
N SER A 106 20.70 -15.69 -7.88
CA SER A 106 21.63 -14.86 -8.63
C SER A 106 21.70 -13.47 -8.00
N SER A 107 22.88 -12.86 -8.01
CA SER A 107 23.09 -11.46 -7.59
C SER A 107 22.26 -10.43 -8.39
N ARG A 108 21.74 -10.81 -9.55
CA ARG A 108 20.83 -9.97 -10.35
C ARG A 108 19.38 -10.03 -9.86
N THR A 109 19.04 -10.95 -8.96
CA THR A 109 17.68 -11.13 -8.47
C THR A 109 17.37 -10.09 -7.39
N SER A 110 16.28 -9.37 -7.54
CA SER A 110 15.84 -8.40 -6.54
C SER A 110 15.27 -9.10 -5.30
N VAL A 111 15.93 -8.97 -4.17
CA VAL A 111 15.45 -9.43 -2.85
C VAL A 111 14.07 -8.85 -2.55
N ARG A 112 13.88 -7.56 -2.81
CA ARG A 112 12.59 -6.88 -2.69
C ARG A 112 11.48 -7.59 -3.46
N LYS A 113 11.74 -8.02 -4.70
CA LYS A 113 10.74 -8.70 -5.52
C LYS A 113 10.33 -10.03 -4.91
N ILE A 114 11.30 -10.83 -4.45
CA ILE A 114 11.03 -12.12 -3.78
C ILE A 114 10.19 -11.89 -2.52
N TYR A 115 10.58 -10.94 -1.67
CA TYR A 115 9.86 -10.61 -0.43
C TYR A 115 8.43 -10.13 -0.71
N GLU A 116 8.25 -9.24 -1.69
CA GLU A 116 6.93 -8.71 -2.04
C GLU A 116 6.00 -9.78 -2.64
N GLU A 117 6.51 -10.71 -3.46
CA GLU A 117 5.75 -11.83 -4.00
C GLU A 117 5.31 -12.78 -2.88
N TRP A 118 6.24 -13.18 -2.03
CA TRP A 118 5.95 -14.01 -0.87
C TRP A 118 4.96 -13.34 0.10
N SER A 119 5.13 -12.06 0.38
CA SER A 119 4.21 -11.28 1.23
C SER A 119 2.81 -11.21 0.61
N ARG A 120 2.71 -11.09 -0.70
CA ARG A 120 1.43 -11.10 -1.43
C ARG A 120 0.72 -12.44 -1.29
N ASP A 121 1.44 -13.54 -1.42
CA ASP A 121 0.88 -14.88 -1.27
C ASP A 121 0.45 -15.16 0.16
N MET A 122 1.22 -14.73 1.14
CA MET A 122 0.86 -14.82 2.56
C MET A 122 -0.40 -14.01 2.85
N LEU A 123 -0.45 -12.74 2.45
CA LEU A 123 -1.62 -11.89 2.63
C LEU A 123 -2.86 -12.47 1.94
N ARG A 124 -2.70 -13.02 0.73
CA ARG A 124 -3.79 -13.66 0.00
C ARG A 124 -4.42 -14.81 0.80
N ARG A 125 -3.59 -15.67 1.41
CA ARG A 125 -4.08 -16.77 2.26
C ARG A 125 -4.87 -16.26 3.46
N ILE A 126 -4.36 -15.24 4.13
CA ILE A 126 -5.02 -14.60 5.29
C ILE A 126 -6.36 -13.99 4.86
N VAL A 127 -6.37 -13.19 3.79
CA VAL A 127 -7.57 -12.54 3.27
C VAL A 127 -8.62 -13.56 2.86
N VAL A 128 -8.23 -14.62 2.15
CA VAL A 128 -9.17 -15.70 1.73
C VAL A 128 -9.79 -16.39 2.96
N MET A 129 -9.01 -16.63 4.00
CA MET A 129 -9.51 -17.22 5.24
C MET A 129 -10.59 -16.32 5.90
N TYR A 130 -10.32 -15.03 6.02
CA TYR A 130 -11.31 -14.08 6.58
C TYR A 130 -12.54 -13.92 5.69
N ILE A 131 -12.36 -13.87 4.37
CA ILE A 131 -13.47 -13.77 3.42
C ILE A 131 -14.38 -14.99 3.55
N LYS A 132 -13.85 -16.21 3.59
CA LYS A 132 -14.66 -17.42 3.78
C LYS A 132 -15.50 -17.34 5.04
N LYS A 133 -14.87 -16.98 6.16
CA LYS A 133 -15.57 -16.83 7.45
C LYS A 133 -16.73 -15.82 7.38
N TRP A 134 -16.49 -14.65 6.80
CA TRP A 134 -17.49 -13.59 6.75
C TRP A 134 -18.52 -13.79 5.64
N ALA A 135 -18.15 -14.39 4.50
CA ALA A 135 -19.06 -14.70 3.41
C ALA A 135 -20.21 -15.62 3.85
N GLU A 136 -19.90 -16.65 4.64
CA GLU A 136 -20.88 -17.54 5.22
C GLU A 136 -21.84 -16.80 6.17
N THR A 137 -21.30 -15.92 7.03
CA THR A 137 -22.10 -15.15 7.99
C THR A 137 -23.00 -14.13 7.28
N MET A 138 -22.54 -13.52 6.20
CA MET A 138 -23.24 -12.45 5.50
C MET A 138 -24.11 -12.98 4.33
N GLY A 139 -23.96 -14.24 3.94
CA GLY A 139 -24.61 -14.82 2.77
C GLY A 139 -24.18 -14.19 1.44
N VAL A 140 -22.97 -13.57 1.41
CA VAL A 140 -22.44 -12.88 0.23
C VAL A 140 -21.08 -13.48 -0.16
N PHE A 141 -20.96 -13.92 -1.39
CA PHE A 141 -19.75 -14.52 -1.93
C PHE A 141 -19.09 -13.56 -2.90
N PRO A 142 -17.89 -13.04 -2.58
CA PRO A 142 -17.19 -12.13 -3.45
C PRO A 142 -16.63 -12.87 -4.69
N GLY A 143 -16.37 -12.08 -5.73
CA GLY A 143 -15.67 -12.53 -6.93
C GLY A 143 -14.15 -12.63 -6.73
N ASP A 144 -13.40 -12.25 -7.75
CA ASP A 144 -11.94 -12.33 -7.73
C ASP A 144 -11.31 -11.45 -6.64
N ILE A 145 -10.23 -11.97 -6.05
CA ILE A 145 -9.45 -11.30 -5.03
C ILE A 145 -8.09 -10.93 -5.61
N THR A 146 -7.75 -9.64 -5.61
CA THR A 146 -6.46 -9.13 -6.03
C THR A 146 -5.72 -8.44 -4.89
N ILE A 147 -4.40 -8.58 -4.86
CA ILE A 147 -3.53 -7.88 -3.91
C ILE A 147 -2.50 -7.09 -4.71
N ARG A 148 -2.44 -5.78 -4.50
CA ARG A 148 -1.52 -4.88 -5.20
C ARG A 148 -1.08 -3.72 -4.34
N LYS A 149 -0.02 -3.03 -4.73
CA LYS A 149 0.37 -1.76 -4.10
C LYS A 149 -0.71 -0.71 -4.34
N MET A 150 -1.11 -0.02 -3.28
CA MET A 150 -2.13 1.04 -3.34
C MET A 150 -1.65 2.24 -2.52
N LYS A 151 -1.72 3.45 -3.09
CA LYS A 151 -1.22 4.66 -2.43
C LYS A 151 -2.21 5.27 -1.43
N GLY A 152 -3.52 5.21 -1.68
CA GLY A 152 -4.51 6.02 -0.94
C GLY A 152 -5.64 5.24 -0.26
N ARG A 153 -5.65 3.91 -0.30
CA ARG A 153 -6.69 3.09 0.32
C ARG A 153 -6.15 1.72 0.73
N TRP A 154 -6.82 1.09 1.68
CA TRP A 154 -6.48 -0.26 2.14
C TRP A 154 -7.11 -1.36 1.30
N GLY A 155 -8.25 -1.04 0.69
CA GLY A 155 -8.95 -1.96 -0.18
C GLY A 155 -10.07 -1.28 -0.95
N SER A 156 -10.69 -2.02 -1.85
CA SER A 156 -11.88 -1.62 -2.59
C SER A 156 -12.70 -2.84 -2.99
N CYS A 157 -14.01 -2.66 -3.08
CA CYS A 157 -14.95 -3.64 -3.60
C CYS A 157 -15.64 -3.05 -4.82
N ASN A 158 -15.70 -3.82 -5.90
CA ASN A 158 -16.55 -3.52 -7.04
C ASN A 158 -17.94 -4.17 -6.79
N VAL A 159 -18.91 -3.35 -6.42
CA VAL A 159 -20.26 -3.84 -6.07
C VAL A 159 -20.99 -4.51 -7.22
N LYS A 160 -20.58 -4.30 -8.47
CA LYS A 160 -21.20 -4.93 -9.65
C LYS A 160 -20.63 -6.31 -9.94
N THR A 161 -19.33 -6.50 -9.79
CA THR A 161 -18.64 -7.75 -10.11
C THR A 161 -18.32 -8.57 -8.87
N GLY A 162 -18.42 -7.99 -7.67
CA GLY A 162 -18.00 -8.61 -6.42
C GLY A 162 -16.47 -8.66 -6.24
N GLU A 163 -15.70 -8.12 -7.20
CA GLU A 163 -14.23 -8.14 -7.12
C GLU A 163 -13.70 -7.35 -5.93
N LEU A 164 -12.80 -7.97 -5.17
CA LEU A 164 -12.12 -7.35 -4.05
C LEU A 164 -10.66 -7.07 -4.40
N CYS A 165 -10.20 -5.88 -4.01
CA CYS A 165 -8.80 -5.52 -4.16
C CYS A 165 -8.27 -5.03 -2.80
N PHE A 166 -7.15 -5.61 -2.35
CA PHE A 166 -6.50 -5.26 -1.09
C PHE A 166 -5.11 -4.66 -1.33
N ALA A 167 -4.73 -3.74 -0.46
CA ALA A 167 -3.39 -3.16 -0.48
C ALA A 167 -2.36 -4.16 0.08
N LEU A 168 -1.23 -4.34 -0.62
CA LEU A 168 -0.14 -5.22 -0.16
C LEU A 168 0.35 -4.82 1.24
N ASP A 169 0.37 -3.53 1.56
CA ASP A 169 0.85 -3.02 2.86
C ASP A 169 -0.04 -3.42 4.04
N LEU A 170 -1.22 -4.04 3.81
CA LEU A 170 -1.97 -4.69 4.89
C LEU A 170 -1.17 -5.78 5.59
N ILE A 171 -0.20 -6.39 4.89
CA ILE A 171 0.69 -7.40 5.49
C ILE A 171 1.51 -6.85 6.68
N THR A 172 1.66 -5.53 6.78
CA THR A 172 2.38 -4.90 7.90
C THR A 172 1.50 -4.65 9.13
N LYS A 173 0.19 -4.88 9.03
CA LYS A 173 -0.76 -4.63 10.12
C LYS A 173 -1.00 -5.88 10.94
N ASP A 174 -1.32 -5.69 12.21
CA ASP A 174 -1.88 -6.70 13.07
C ASP A 174 -3.27 -7.12 12.57
N GLY A 175 -3.59 -8.38 12.71
CA GLY A 175 -4.87 -8.98 12.30
C GLY A 175 -5.92 -8.99 13.40
#